data_06756e152c0b1fa8c39fe9b10210ce03
#
_entry.id   06756e152c0b1fa8c39fe9b10210ce03
#
_cell.length_a   1.000
_cell.length_b   1.000
_cell.length_c   1.000
_cell.angle_alpha   90.00
_cell.angle_beta   90.00
_cell.angle_gamma   90.00
#
_symmetry.space_group_name_H-M   'P 1'
#
loop_
_entity.id
_entity.type
_entity.pdbx_description
1 polymer ?
#
loop_
_entity_poly.entity_id
_entity_poly.type
_entity_poly.pdbx_seq_one_letter_code
_entity_poly.pdbx_strand_id
1 'polypeptide(L)'
;RKASLANSLDQKMNPLFQISPVDGRYHSQTQVLENYFSEFALIKYRLTVEIKYFIALCKLPLPELDGFLNEEREKWLISIIDNFSINDAEEIKTIENDIRHDVKAVENWLRIQFDKKDFKKEKEFIHFGLTSQDINNTAFPMMMRDAWLQILKPSIDDLLKLLNELSTNWWHIVMPARTHGQLASPTRLGKEIAVFIERLNNQLHLINFIPFAGKFGGA
;
A
#
# COMPACT_ATOMS: atom_id res chain seq x y z
N ARG A 1 -1.99 33.33 19.59
CA ARG A 1 -1.80 32.62 18.28
C ARG A 1 -1.39 31.16 18.45
N LYS A 2 -0.45 30.78 19.38
CA LYS A 2 -0.05 29.36 19.60
C LYS A 2 -1.17 28.49 20.19
N ALA A 3 -1.97 28.98 21.11
CA ALA A 3 -3.11 28.26 21.68
C ALA A 3 -4.25 28.03 20.66
N SER A 4 -4.45 28.96 19.72
CA SER A 4 -5.43 28.83 18.63
C SER A 4 -5.03 27.76 17.59
N LEU A 5 -3.73 27.61 17.33
CA LEU A 5 -3.20 26.59 16.43
C LEU A 5 -3.26 25.17 17.07
N ALA A 6 -2.95 25.05 18.36
CA ALA A 6 -3.08 23.76 19.07
C ALA A 6 -4.54 23.28 19.11
N ASN A 7 -5.49 24.17 19.44
CA ASN A 7 -6.93 23.83 19.38
C ASN A 7 -7.40 23.44 17.97
N SER A 8 -6.84 24.02 16.91
CA SER A 8 -7.20 23.66 15.53
C SER A 8 -6.62 22.32 15.09
N LEU A 9 -5.45 21.95 15.62
CA LEU A 9 -4.81 20.65 15.38
C LEU A 9 -5.56 19.53 16.12
N ASP A 10 -5.93 19.76 17.39
CA ASP A 10 -6.75 18.81 18.16
C ASP A 10 -8.12 18.58 17.53
N GLN A 11 -8.74 19.62 16.95
CA GLN A 11 -10.00 19.47 16.22
C GLN A 11 -9.83 18.64 14.93
N LYS A 12 -8.71 18.78 14.21
CA LYS A 12 -8.43 18.00 12.99
C LYS A 12 -8.20 16.50 13.28
N MET A 13 -7.71 16.16 14.47
CA MET A 13 -7.49 14.77 14.89
C MET A 13 -8.73 14.15 15.56
N ASN A 14 -9.78 14.93 15.83
CA ASN A 14 -10.99 14.40 16.45
C ASN A 14 -11.80 13.58 15.45
N PRO A 15 -12.11 12.30 15.74
CA PRO A 15 -12.87 11.41 14.84
C PRO A 15 -14.22 11.97 14.38
N LEU A 16 -14.82 12.86 15.16
CA LEU A 16 -16.11 13.50 14.83
C LEU A 16 -16.02 14.48 13.65
N PHE A 17 -14.82 14.98 13.32
CA PHE A 17 -14.60 15.91 12.21
C PHE A 17 -13.99 15.24 10.97
N GLN A 18 -13.75 13.94 11.00
CA GLN A 18 -13.25 13.21 9.85
C GLN A 18 -14.32 13.07 8.77
N ILE A 19 -13.94 13.29 7.51
CA ILE A 19 -14.88 13.28 6.38
C ILE A 19 -15.35 11.85 6.08
N SER A 20 -14.46 10.87 6.22
CA SER A 20 -14.74 9.47 5.97
C SER A 20 -14.98 8.69 7.27
N PRO A 21 -16.00 7.83 7.34
CA PRO A 21 -16.15 6.89 8.46
C PRO A 21 -14.93 5.96 8.64
N VAL A 22 -14.19 5.68 7.57
CA VAL A 22 -12.97 4.85 7.60
C VAL A 22 -11.90 5.51 8.46
N ASP A 23 -11.69 6.82 8.32
CA ASP A 23 -10.68 7.57 9.08
C ASP A 23 -11.21 8.08 10.43
N GLY A 24 -12.54 8.14 10.60
CA GLY A 24 -13.19 8.60 11.81
C GLY A 24 -13.65 7.42 12.67
N ARG A 25 -14.94 7.08 12.56
CA ARG A 25 -15.63 6.10 13.40
C ARG A 25 -14.96 4.74 13.44
N TYR A 26 -14.40 4.29 12.32
CA TYR A 26 -13.79 2.96 12.17
C TYR A 26 -12.26 2.98 12.15
N HIS A 27 -11.64 4.12 12.47
CA HIS A 27 -10.18 4.29 12.43
C HIS A 27 -9.44 3.19 13.20
N SER A 28 -9.88 2.84 14.41
CA SER A 28 -9.25 1.78 15.22
C SER A 28 -9.26 0.38 14.56
N GLN A 29 -10.14 0.16 13.60
CA GLN A 29 -10.23 -1.10 12.84
C GLN A 29 -9.47 -1.03 11.52
N THR A 30 -9.30 0.16 10.96
CA THR A 30 -8.70 0.40 9.63
C THR A 30 -7.25 0.89 9.70
N GLN A 31 -6.76 1.28 10.88
CA GLN A 31 -5.40 1.80 11.06
C GLN A 31 -4.29 0.88 10.54
N VAL A 32 -4.52 -0.43 10.49
CA VAL A 32 -3.57 -1.40 9.91
C VAL A 32 -3.30 -1.15 8.42
N LEU A 33 -4.20 -0.43 7.73
CA LEU A 33 -4.07 -0.07 6.33
C LEU A 33 -3.28 1.24 6.10
N GLU A 34 -2.94 1.99 7.16
CA GLU A 34 -2.16 3.23 7.05
C GLU A 34 -0.80 3.01 6.40
N ASN A 35 -0.16 1.87 6.67
CA ASN A 35 1.12 1.49 6.06
C ASN A 35 1.06 1.25 4.55
N TYR A 36 -0.14 1.22 3.96
CA TYR A 36 -0.36 0.95 2.55
C TYR A 36 -1.06 2.10 1.82
N PHE A 37 -2.01 2.80 2.47
CA PHE A 37 -2.90 3.74 1.79
C PHE A 37 -2.84 5.17 2.33
N SER A 38 -2.04 5.44 3.35
CA SER A 38 -1.80 6.81 3.80
C SER A 38 -0.87 7.57 2.83
N GLU A 39 -0.82 8.88 2.95
CA GLU A 39 0.14 9.69 2.20
C GLU A 39 1.59 9.35 2.57
N PHE A 40 1.86 9.06 3.85
CA PHE A 40 3.15 8.55 4.30
C PHE A 40 3.54 7.27 3.54
N ALA A 41 2.63 6.31 3.43
CA ALA A 41 2.84 5.08 2.68
C ALA A 41 3.12 5.38 1.20
N LEU A 42 2.33 6.22 0.56
CA LEU A 42 2.53 6.59 -0.84
C LEU A 42 3.93 7.19 -1.08
N ILE A 43 4.37 8.10 -0.22
CA ILE A 43 5.72 8.68 -0.30
C ILE A 43 6.79 7.58 -0.16
N LYS A 44 6.64 6.68 0.82
CA LYS A 44 7.57 5.55 1.03
C LYS A 44 7.61 4.59 -0.16
N TYR A 45 6.46 4.28 -0.77
CA TYR A 45 6.42 3.42 -1.97
C TYR A 45 7.04 4.10 -3.19
N ARG A 46 6.83 5.40 -3.38
CA ARG A 46 7.50 6.18 -4.43
C ARG A 46 9.02 6.16 -4.25
N LEU A 47 9.49 6.42 -3.03
CA LEU A 47 10.92 6.33 -2.67
C LEU A 47 11.47 4.92 -2.94
N THR A 48 10.70 3.90 -2.60
CA THR A 48 11.07 2.49 -2.85
C THR A 48 11.26 2.22 -4.35
N VAL A 49 10.37 2.74 -5.18
CA VAL A 49 10.48 2.61 -6.65
C VAL A 49 11.72 3.32 -7.17
N GLU A 50 11.97 4.56 -6.76
CA GLU A 50 13.16 5.34 -7.16
C GLU A 50 14.45 4.61 -6.81
N ILE A 51 14.58 4.13 -5.59
CA ILE A 51 15.80 3.45 -5.11
C ILE A 51 15.99 2.11 -5.83
N LYS A 52 14.95 1.30 -5.97
CA LYS A 52 15.05 0.01 -6.66
C LYS A 52 15.34 0.18 -8.14
N TYR A 53 14.78 1.21 -8.77
CA TYR A 53 15.08 1.57 -10.14
C TYR A 53 16.56 1.99 -10.29
N PHE A 54 17.05 2.86 -9.41
CA PHE A 54 18.45 3.27 -9.41
C PHE A 54 19.39 2.08 -9.23
N ILE A 55 19.10 1.16 -8.30
CA ILE A 55 19.87 -0.10 -8.15
C ILE A 55 19.85 -0.92 -9.45
N ALA A 56 18.70 -0.98 -10.13
CA ALA A 56 18.60 -1.68 -11.42
C ALA A 56 19.44 -1.01 -12.51
N LEU A 57 19.44 0.33 -12.58
CA LEU A 57 20.31 1.08 -13.50
C LEU A 57 21.79 0.79 -13.28
N CYS A 58 22.23 0.72 -12.02
CA CYS A 58 23.63 0.39 -11.68
C CYS A 58 24.04 -1.02 -12.14
N LYS A 59 23.10 -1.92 -12.41
CA LYS A 59 23.34 -3.28 -12.93
C LYS A 59 23.39 -3.33 -14.46
N LEU A 60 23.07 -2.22 -15.14
CA LEU A 60 23.22 -2.08 -16.59
C LEU A 60 24.65 -1.62 -16.93
N PRO A 61 25.14 -1.88 -18.15
CA PRO A 61 26.48 -1.46 -18.59
C PRO A 61 26.51 0.05 -18.91
N LEU A 62 26.22 0.89 -17.91
CA LEU A 62 26.29 2.34 -18.01
C LEU A 62 27.64 2.80 -17.49
N PRO A 63 28.52 3.39 -18.35
CA PRO A 63 29.88 3.78 -17.95
C PRO A 63 29.91 4.70 -16.73
N GLU A 64 28.91 5.57 -16.58
CA GLU A 64 28.82 6.57 -15.50
C GLU A 64 28.48 5.97 -14.14
N LEU A 65 27.90 4.76 -14.12
CA LEU A 65 27.52 4.01 -12.91
C LEU A 65 28.41 2.77 -12.71
N ASP A 66 29.37 2.54 -13.60
CA ASP A 66 30.25 1.37 -13.51
C ASP A 66 31.02 1.36 -12.18
N GLY A 67 30.99 0.23 -11.49
CA GLY A 67 31.65 0.06 -10.19
C GLY A 67 31.04 0.85 -9.03
N PHE A 68 29.96 1.62 -9.26
CA PHE A 68 29.30 2.32 -8.15
C PHE A 68 28.64 1.35 -7.19
N LEU A 69 27.86 0.37 -7.67
CA LEU A 69 27.11 -0.52 -6.82
C LEU A 69 28.01 -1.63 -6.25
N ASN A 70 28.15 -1.65 -4.94
CA ASN A 70 28.73 -2.74 -4.16
C ASN A 70 27.81 -3.11 -3.01
N GLU A 71 28.15 -4.14 -2.25
CA GLU A 71 27.31 -4.63 -1.14
C GLU A 71 27.03 -3.57 -0.07
N GLU A 72 28.02 -2.74 0.26
CA GLU A 72 27.87 -1.67 1.25
C GLU A 72 26.90 -0.58 0.76
N ARG A 73 27.06 -0.14 -0.49
CA ARG A 73 26.19 0.88 -1.08
C ARG A 73 24.78 0.37 -1.35
N GLU A 74 24.62 -0.87 -1.76
CA GLU A 74 23.29 -1.48 -1.91
C GLU A 74 22.58 -1.56 -0.55
N LYS A 75 23.28 -1.99 0.50
CA LYS A 75 22.75 -1.97 1.88
C LYS A 75 22.37 -0.57 2.35
N TRP A 76 23.21 0.43 2.04
CA TRP A 76 22.89 1.83 2.36
C TRP A 76 21.62 2.28 1.63
N LEU A 77 21.48 2.04 0.34
CA LEU A 77 20.29 2.38 -0.43
C LEU A 77 19.02 1.73 0.14
N ILE A 78 19.09 0.46 0.47
CA ILE A 78 17.96 -0.25 1.09
C ILE A 78 17.66 0.31 2.49
N SER A 79 18.69 0.67 3.26
CA SER A 79 18.50 1.27 4.59
C SER A 79 17.74 2.59 4.58
N ILE A 80 17.79 3.36 3.47
CA ILE A 80 16.98 4.59 3.32
C ILE A 80 15.49 4.23 3.30
N ILE A 81 15.11 3.11 2.67
CA ILE A 81 13.73 2.63 2.64
C ILE A 81 13.30 2.09 4.00
N ASP A 82 14.16 1.26 4.61
CA ASP A 82 13.83 0.55 5.86
C ASP A 82 13.71 1.50 7.05
N ASN A 83 14.56 2.54 7.10
CA ASN A 83 14.57 3.53 8.18
C ASN A 83 13.73 4.78 7.86
N PHE A 84 12.98 4.79 6.74
CA PHE A 84 12.15 5.92 6.36
C PHE A 84 11.11 6.24 7.44
N SER A 85 11.17 7.46 7.96
CA SER A 85 10.40 7.93 9.11
C SER A 85 9.40 9.03 8.74
N ILE A 86 8.54 9.38 9.71
CA ILE A 86 7.60 10.50 9.54
C ILE A 86 8.34 11.83 9.35
N ASN A 87 9.51 12.03 10.00
CA ASN A 87 10.29 13.24 9.83
C ASN A 87 10.81 13.38 8.39
N ASP A 88 11.24 12.28 7.77
CA ASP A 88 11.67 12.25 6.36
C ASP A 88 10.51 12.62 5.43
N ALA A 89 9.31 12.10 5.72
CA ALA A 89 8.12 12.45 4.96
C ALA A 89 7.75 13.94 5.11
N GLU A 90 7.89 14.52 6.30
CA GLU A 90 7.67 15.95 6.53
C GLU A 90 8.71 16.83 5.81
N GLU A 91 9.97 16.39 5.73
CA GLU A 91 10.98 17.05 4.90
C GLU A 91 10.57 17.04 3.42
N ILE A 92 10.12 15.89 2.91
CA ILE A 92 9.62 15.76 1.53
C ILE A 92 8.40 16.68 1.30
N LYS A 93 7.45 16.73 2.24
CA LYS A 93 6.30 17.64 2.15
C LYS A 93 6.70 19.12 2.17
N THR A 94 7.76 19.46 2.88
CA THR A 94 8.32 20.83 2.87
C THR A 94 8.84 21.16 1.48
N ILE A 95 9.62 20.27 0.87
CA ILE A 95 10.12 20.44 -0.51
C ILE A 95 8.95 20.54 -1.50
N GLU A 96 7.93 19.67 -1.34
CA GLU A 96 6.73 19.67 -2.20
C GLU A 96 5.99 21.00 -2.16
N ASN A 97 5.84 21.61 -0.97
CA ASN A 97 5.17 22.90 -0.82
C ASN A 97 5.88 24.01 -1.60
N ASP A 98 7.21 23.94 -1.69
CA ASP A 98 8.01 24.93 -2.41
C ASP A 98 7.93 24.74 -3.93
N ILE A 99 8.08 23.49 -4.40
CA ILE A 99 8.15 23.21 -5.84
C ILE A 99 6.79 22.84 -6.45
N ARG A 100 5.77 22.56 -5.63
CA ARG A 100 4.40 22.14 -6.01
C ARG A 100 4.37 20.90 -6.91
N HIS A 101 5.22 19.93 -6.61
CA HIS A 101 5.31 18.69 -7.37
C HIS A 101 5.74 17.53 -6.45
N ASP A 102 4.82 16.61 -6.20
CA ASP A 102 4.91 15.53 -5.22
C ASP A 102 6.04 14.52 -5.54
N VAL A 103 6.07 13.94 -6.74
CA VAL A 103 7.11 12.96 -7.11
C VAL A 103 8.48 13.62 -7.19
N LYS A 104 8.56 14.85 -7.73
CA LYS A 104 9.82 15.61 -7.79
C LYS A 104 10.37 15.95 -6.41
N ALA A 105 9.50 16.11 -5.43
CA ALA A 105 9.92 16.31 -4.04
C ALA A 105 10.63 15.07 -3.48
N VAL A 106 10.12 13.88 -3.76
CA VAL A 106 10.77 12.60 -3.38
C VAL A 106 12.14 12.47 -4.04
N GLU A 107 12.22 12.75 -5.35
CA GLU A 107 13.49 12.76 -6.09
C GLU A 107 14.50 13.74 -5.47
N ASN A 108 14.08 14.98 -5.22
CA ASN A 108 14.96 16.00 -4.64
C ASN A 108 15.45 15.62 -3.24
N TRP A 109 14.57 15.07 -2.40
CA TRP A 109 14.96 14.58 -1.08
C TRP A 109 15.98 13.43 -1.19
N LEU A 110 15.78 12.49 -2.11
CA LEU A 110 16.73 11.40 -2.33
C LEU A 110 18.08 11.94 -2.82
N ARG A 111 18.10 12.94 -3.72
CA ARG A 111 19.33 13.62 -4.16
C ARG A 111 20.10 14.25 -2.98
N ILE A 112 19.40 14.81 -1.99
CA ILE A 112 20.02 15.33 -0.76
C ILE A 112 20.68 14.19 0.04
N GLN A 113 20.09 12.99 0.12
CA GLN A 113 20.72 11.85 0.79
C GLN A 113 22.02 11.43 0.08
N PHE A 114 22.05 11.47 -1.25
CA PHE A 114 23.25 11.18 -2.05
C PHE A 114 24.32 12.25 -1.82
N ASP A 115 23.96 13.53 -1.75
CA ASP A 115 24.89 14.63 -1.44
C ASP A 115 25.54 14.48 -0.05
N LYS A 116 24.80 14.01 0.95
CA LYS A 116 25.34 13.69 2.29
C LYS A 116 26.43 12.61 2.27
N LYS A 117 26.45 11.77 1.22
CA LYS A 117 27.46 10.70 0.99
C LYS A 117 28.52 11.09 -0.06
N ASP A 118 28.48 12.31 -0.57
CA ASP A 118 29.35 12.83 -1.65
C ASP A 118 29.23 12.07 -2.99
N PHE A 119 28.07 11.46 -3.27
CA PHE A 119 27.77 10.78 -4.54
C PHE A 119 27.19 11.77 -5.57
N LYS A 120 27.98 12.81 -5.90
CA LYS A 120 27.53 13.94 -6.72
C LYS A 120 27.26 13.63 -8.17
N LYS A 121 27.98 12.66 -8.74
CA LYS A 121 27.80 12.25 -10.13
C LYS A 121 26.64 11.27 -10.27
N GLU A 122 26.59 10.30 -9.38
CA GLU A 122 25.63 9.21 -9.43
C GLU A 122 24.20 9.69 -9.12
N LYS A 123 24.03 10.72 -8.30
CA LYS A 123 22.69 11.32 -8.02
C LYS A 123 21.98 11.83 -9.27
N GLU A 124 22.71 12.15 -10.35
CA GLU A 124 22.10 12.59 -11.60
C GLU A 124 21.34 11.47 -12.32
N PHE A 125 21.57 10.21 -11.93
CA PHE A 125 20.86 9.05 -12.43
C PHE A 125 19.61 8.69 -11.61
N ILE A 126 19.32 9.42 -10.53
CA ILE A 126 18.02 9.32 -9.84
C ILE A 126 16.96 9.81 -10.80
N HIS A 127 15.87 9.04 -10.96
CA HIS A 127 14.76 9.33 -11.88
C HIS A 127 15.17 9.37 -13.37
N PHE A 128 16.33 8.82 -13.71
CA PHE A 128 16.87 8.89 -15.08
C PHE A 128 15.96 8.16 -16.08
N GLY A 129 15.53 8.89 -17.12
CA GLY A 129 14.67 8.33 -18.16
C GLY A 129 13.22 8.05 -17.74
N LEU A 130 12.80 8.49 -16.55
CA LEU A 130 11.45 8.30 -16.03
C LEU A 130 10.64 9.60 -16.07
N THR A 131 9.33 9.43 -15.95
CA THR A 131 8.40 10.50 -15.62
C THR A 131 7.72 10.20 -14.28
N SER A 132 7.10 11.21 -13.68
CA SER A 132 6.38 11.06 -12.41
C SER A 132 5.32 9.96 -12.46
N GLN A 133 4.66 9.81 -13.62
CA GLN A 133 3.63 8.79 -13.77
C GLN A 133 4.19 7.36 -13.78
N ASP A 134 5.44 7.14 -14.23
CA ASP A 134 6.10 5.83 -14.16
C ASP A 134 6.29 5.40 -12.71
N ILE A 135 6.66 6.33 -11.83
CA ILE A 135 6.77 6.08 -10.40
C ILE A 135 5.41 5.73 -9.79
N ASN A 136 4.36 6.51 -10.09
CA ASN A 136 3.00 6.24 -9.60
C ASN A 136 2.45 4.91 -10.13
N ASN A 137 2.62 4.62 -11.42
CA ASN A 137 2.16 3.39 -12.06
C ASN A 137 2.82 2.13 -11.48
N THR A 138 3.90 2.26 -10.72
CA THR A 138 4.59 1.16 -10.04
C THR A 138 4.28 1.17 -8.55
N ALA A 139 4.27 2.35 -7.91
CA ALA A 139 3.97 2.48 -6.48
C ALA A 139 2.55 2.01 -6.13
N PHE A 140 1.51 2.44 -6.85
CA PHE A 140 0.13 2.05 -6.57
C PHE A 140 -0.12 0.53 -6.65
N PRO A 141 0.29 -0.19 -7.71
CA PRO A 141 0.15 -1.64 -7.73
C PRO A 141 0.92 -2.35 -6.59
N MET A 142 2.08 -1.83 -6.19
CA MET A 142 2.82 -2.35 -5.04
C MET A 142 2.03 -2.17 -3.74
N MET A 143 1.49 -0.97 -3.47
CA MET A 143 0.63 -0.68 -2.31
C MET A 143 -0.57 -1.63 -2.26
N MET A 144 -1.28 -1.77 -3.38
CA MET A 144 -2.45 -2.67 -3.50
C MET A 144 -2.08 -4.13 -3.26
N ARG A 145 -0.98 -4.60 -3.87
CA ARG A 145 -0.49 -5.98 -3.70
C ARG A 145 -0.16 -6.28 -2.25
N ASP A 146 0.61 -5.38 -1.61
CA ASP A 146 1.10 -5.62 -0.27
C ASP A 146 -0.04 -5.55 0.76
N ALA A 147 -0.98 -4.60 0.62
CA ALA A 147 -2.21 -4.55 1.42
C ALA A 147 -3.06 -5.81 1.23
N TRP A 148 -3.22 -6.27 -0.02
CA TRP A 148 -3.95 -7.50 -0.33
C TRP A 148 -3.32 -8.71 0.34
N LEU A 149 -2.02 -8.92 0.12
CA LEU A 149 -1.34 -10.13 0.60
C LEU A 149 -1.16 -10.17 2.12
N GLN A 150 -0.95 -9.00 2.75
CA GLN A 150 -0.59 -8.95 4.16
C GLN A 150 -1.77 -8.69 5.10
N ILE A 151 -2.85 -8.07 4.62
CA ILE A 151 -3.99 -7.69 5.46
C ILE A 151 -5.30 -8.29 4.96
N LEU A 152 -5.69 -8.01 3.70
CA LEU A 152 -7.04 -8.33 3.23
C LEU A 152 -7.23 -9.83 3.01
N LYS A 153 -6.29 -10.46 2.33
CA LYS A 153 -6.36 -11.91 2.08
C LYS A 153 -6.36 -12.75 3.36
N PRO A 154 -5.44 -12.53 4.33
CA PRO A 154 -5.50 -13.22 5.61
C PRO A 154 -6.83 -13.04 6.35
N SER A 155 -7.41 -11.83 6.35
CA SER A 155 -8.71 -11.57 6.98
C SER A 155 -9.86 -12.34 6.33
N ILE A 156 -9.82 -12.50 4.99
CA ILE A 156 -10.81 -13.29 4.26
C ILE A 156 -10.57 -14.80 4.50
N ASP A 157 -9.31 -15.24 4.57
CA ASP A 157 -8.98 -16.65 4.86
C ASP A 157 -9.49 -17.03 6.27
N ASP A 158 -9.37 -16.16 7.27
CA ASP A 158 -9.92 -16.36 8.62
C ASP A 158 -11.45 -16.42 8.60
N LEU A 159 -12.11 -15.56 7.83
CA LEU A 159 -13.56 -15.62 7.64
C LEU A 159 -14.00 -16.94 6.99
N LEU A 160 -13.30 -17.37 5.94
CA LEU A 160 -13.60 -18.65 5.26
C LEU A 160 -13.40 -19.83 6.20
N LYS A 161 -12.38 -19.80 7.04
CA LYS A 161 -12.16 -20.84 8.06
C LYS A 161 -13.35 -20.92 9.01
N LEU A 162 -13.78 -19.78 9.56
CA LEU A 162 -14.95 -19.73 10.45
C LEU A 162 -16.22 -20.25 9.74
N LEU A 163 -16.48 -19.82 8.50
CA LEU A 163 -17.64 -20.28 7.74
C LEU A 163 -17.60 -21.78 7.48
N ASN A 164 -16.44 -22.35 7.19
CA ASN A 164 -16.27 -23.80 7.02
C ASN A 164 -16.57 -24.58 8.32
N GLU A 165 -16.08 -24.08 9.46
CA GLU A 165 -16.37 -24.65 10.78
C GLU A 165 -17.89 -24.63 11.05
N LEU A 166 -18.56 -23.50 10.83
CA LEU A 166 -20.01 -23.36 10.99
C LEU A 166 -20.79 -24.27 10.05
N SER A 167 -20.41 -24.32 8.77
CA SER A 167 -21.02 -25.18 7.76
C SER A 167 -20.95 -26.65 8.16
N THR A 168 -19.79 -27.10 8.67
CA THR A 168 -19.57 -28.46 9.12
C THR A 168 -20.38 -28.77 10.39
N ASN A 169 -20.33 -27.92 11.40
CA ASN A 169 -21.03 -28.11 12.66
C ASN A 169 -22.54 -28.10 12.51
N TRP A 170 -23.08 -27.32 11.58
CA TRP A 170 -24.51 -27.17 11.36
C TRP A 170 -25.04 -27.97 10.17
N TRP A 171 -24.24 -28.88 9.59
CA TRP A 171 -24.62 -29.68 8.45
C TRP A 171 -25.87 -30.57 8.70
N HIS A 172 -26.05 -31.05 9.92
CA HIS A 172 -27.15 -31.90 10.32
C HIS A 172 -28.45 -31.14 10.63
N ILE A 173 -28.41 -29.81 10.78
CA ILE A 173 -29.58 -29.00 11.14
C ILE A 173 -30.46 -28.81 9.94
N VAL A 174 -31.65 -29.43 9.97
CA VAL A 174 -32.66 -29.30 8.93
C VAL A 174 -33.48 -28.03 9.15
N MET A 175 -33.70 -27.27 8.08
CA MET A 175 -34.53 -26.07 8.09
C MET A 175 -35.40 -25.99 6.84
N PRO A 176 -36.57 -25.32 6.87
CA PRO A 176 -37.37 -25.07 5.69
C PRO A 176 -36.74 -23.95 4.85
N ALA A 177 -36.55 -24.19 3.56
CA ALA A 177 -36.35 -23.10 2.62
C ALA A 177 -37.66 -22.31 2.42
N ARG A 178 -37.57 -21.10 1.90
CA ARG A 178 -38.71 -20.22 1.65
C ARG A 178 -38.65 -19.65 0.24
N THR A 179 -39.80 -19.62 -0.44
CA THR A 179 -40.00 -18.85 -1.68
C THR A 179 -41.28 -18.02 -1.53
N HIS A 180 -41.25 -16.79 -1.98
CA HIS A 180 -42.39 -15.85 -1.85
C HIS A 180 -42.99 -15.79 -0.44
N GLY A 181 -42.15 -15.91 0.60
CA GLY A 181 -42.58 -15.93 2.00
C GLY A 181 -43.24 -17.25 2.47
N GLN A 182 -43.43 -18.25 1.58
CA GLN A 182 -44.02 -19.52 1.89
C GLN A 182 -42.95 -20.61 2.11
N LEU A 183 -43.30 -21.62 2.89
CA LEU A 183 -42.47 -22.82 3.08
C LEU A 183 -42.26 -23.53 1.73
N ALA A 184 -41.02 -23.89 1.46
CA ALA A 184 -40.59 -24.60 0.28
C ALA A 184 -39.86 -25.92 0.69
N SER A 185 -39.02 -26.44 -0.19
CA SER A 185 -38.26 -27.67 0.05
C SER A 185 -37.40 -27.56 1.32
N PRO A 186 -37.24 -28.65 2.09
CA PRO A 186 -36.27 -28.68 3.18
C PRO A 186 -34.83 -28.46 2.69
N THR A 187 -34.06 -27.77 3.47
CA THR A 187 -32.61 -27.56 3.28
C THR A 187 -31.87 -27.81 4.59
N ARG A 188 -30.57 -27.60 4.60
CA ARG A 188 -29.72 -27.72 5.79
C ARG A 188 -28.98 -26.43 6.04
N LEU A 189 -28.88 -26.00 7.30
CA LEU A 189 -28.24 -24.75 7.68
C LEU A 189 -26.78 -24.73 7.22
N GLY A 190 -26.03 -25.79 7.44
CA GLY A 190 -24.64 -25.88 6.97
C GLY A 190 -24.50 -25.77 5.46
N LYS A 191 -25.45 -26.31 4.68
CA LYS A 191 -25.46 -26.15 3.21
C LYS A 191 -25.70 -24.70 2.82
N GLU A 192 -26.59 -23.98 3.52
CA GLU A 192 -26.84 -22.57 3.23
C GLU A 192 -25.58 -21.69 3.52
N ILE A 193 -24.81 -22.04 4.55
CA ILE A 193 -23.50 -21.39 4.81
C ILE A 193 -22.50 -21.73 3.69
N ALA A 194 -22.46 -22.98 3.23
CA ALA A 194 -21.54 -23.42 2.16
C ALA A 194 -21.73 -22.62 0.86
N VAL A 195 -22.92 -22.10 0.56
CA VAL A 195 -23.16 -21.23 -0.60
C VAL A 195 -22.33 -19.94 -0.53
N PHE A 196 -22.16 -19.36 0.66
CA PHE A 196 -21.32 -18.15 0.82
C PHE A 196 -19.84 -18.49 0.70
N ILE A 197 -19.40 -19.65 1.21
CA ILE A 197 -18.03 -20.14 1.04
C ILE A 197 -17.69 -20.28 -0.45
N GLU A 198 -18.55 -20.91 -1.21
CA GLU A 198 -18.39 -21.08 -2.66
C GLU A 198 -18.28 -19.74 -3.38
N ARG A 199 -19.17 -18.79 -3.05
CA ARG A 199 -19.16 -17.46 -3.66
C ARG A 199 -17.88 -16.70 -3.33
N LEU A 200 -17.40 -16.73 -2.08
CA LEU A 200 -16.16 -16.08 -1.68
C LEU A 200 -14.95 -16.71 -2.38
N ASN A 201 -14.88 -18.04 -2.44
CA ASN A 201 -13.80 -18.74 -3.14
C ASN A 201 -13.76 -18.38 -4.63
N ASN A 202 -14.90 -18.26 -5.29
CA ASN A 202 -14.98 -17.86 -6.69
C ASN A 202 -14.45 -16.41 -6.88
N GLN A 203 -14.74 -15.48 -5.96
CA GLN A 203 -14.19 -14.12 -6.03
C GLN A 203 -12.69 -14.11 -5.76
N LEU A 204 -12.21 -14.88 -4.78
CA LEU A 204 -10.78 -15.03 -4.52
C LEU A 204 -10.03 -15.60 -5.72
N HIS A 205 -10.64 -16.56 -6.41
CA HIS A 205 -10.08 -17.12 -7.63
C HIS A 205 -9.92 -16.05 -8.71
N LEU A 206 -10.92 -15.19 -8.92
CA LEU A 206 -10.83 -14.09 -9.88
C LEU A 206 -9.70 -13.09 -9.54
N ILE A 207 -9.54 -12.73 -8.27
CA ILE A 207 -8.48 -11.79 -7.83
C ILE A 207 -7.10 -12.38 -8.12
N ASN A 208 -6.90 -13.68 -7.99
CA ASN A 208 -5.62 -14.33 -8.27
C ASN A 208 -5.16 -14.20 -9.73
N PHE A 209 -6.05 -13.89 -10.66
CA PHE A 209 -5.73 -13.62 -12.06
C PHE A 209 -5.42 -12.15 -12.36
N ILE A 210 -5.64 -11.25 -11.40
CA ILE A 210 -5.35 -9.82 -11.58
C ILE A 210 -3.85 -9.59 -11.35
N PRO A 211 -3.07 -9.20 -12.38
CA PRO A 211 -1.66 -8.90 -12.19
C PRO A 211 -1.52 -7.55 -11.48
N PHE A 212 -0.68 -7.48 -10.45
CA PHE A 212 -0.22 -6.23 -9.87
C PHE A 212 0.96 -5.69 -10.70
N ALA A 213 0.68 -5.28 -11.91
CA ALA A 213 1.70 -4.88 -12.87
C ALA A 213 2.03 -3.40 -12.77
N GLY A 214 3.32 -3.07 -12.80
CA GLY A 214 3.80 -1.71 -13.01
C GLY A 214 3.94 -1.37 -14.50
N LYS A 215 4.08 -0.08 -14.82
CA LYS A 215 4.32 0.40 -16.17
C LYS A 215 5.36 1.53 -16.16
N PHE A 216 6.41 1.35 -16.95
CA PHE A 216 7.33 2.40 -17.34
C PHE A 216 7.13 2.69 -18.84
N GLY A 217 6.83 3.91 -19.19
CA GLY A 217 6.55 4.26 -20.58
C GLY A 217 6.69 5.74 -20.87
N GLY A 218 7.10 6.51 -19.89
CA GLY A 218 7.21 7.96 -20.02
C GLY A 218 5.84 8.66 -20.10
N ALA A 219 5.89 9.92 -20.50
CA ALA A 219 4.70 10.75 -20.72
C ALA A 219 4.03 10.42 -22.07
#